data_ea9ad2352009e57280481f33bd432aea
#
_entry.id   ea9ad2352009e57280481f33bd432aea
#
_cell.length_a   1.000
_cell.length_b   1.000
_cell.length_c   1.000
_cell.angle_alpha   90.00
_cell.angle_beta   90.00
_cell.angle_gamma   90.00
#
_symmetry.space_group_name_H-M   'P 1'
#
loop_
_entity.id
_entity.type
_entity.pdbx_description
1 polymer ?
#
loop_
_entity_poly.entity_id
_entity_poly.type
_entity_poly.pdbx_seq_one_letter_code
_entity_poly.pdbx_strand_id
1 'polypeptide(L)'
;LQFGSFDLSIIRECVFKLDGGAMFGVVPKTLWSKQSPSDDQNRVVLACNLLLIDTGSKKILVETGMGDRWSEKEKERFGLKSLVTPGTMLDQVGLKPADIDFVIISHLHFDHAGGATIMRDGKIVPSFPNAKYVVQKGEWDFAFVANARARASYRPDDFVPLQEAGQLILVEGDYEVVPGVWVKVTGGHTSHHQVVYFESNGEKGVYFADIIPTKTHLPPPWVMGYDHHPLISCDIKSEWLARASAEKWLVVFDHEAGIPWGKVLVEGNKYDFAPLPESSLDFTLSQAKGQGKALSSVG
;
A
#
# COMPACT_ATOMS: atom_id res chain seq x y z
N LEU A 1 7.12 7.05 14.54
CA LEU A 1 8.54 7.13 14.21
C LEU A 1 8.92 8.56 13.84
N GLN A 2 9.86 9.15 14.58
CA GLN A 2 10.44 10.45 14.20
C GLN A 2 11.32 10.27 12.94
N PHE A 3 11.12 11.14 11.95
CA PHE A 3 11.83 11.14 10.67
C PHE A 3 12.14 12.59 10.25
N GLY A 4 13.34 13.06 10.57
CA GLY A 4 13.66 14.48 10.49
C GLY A 4 12.72 15.33 11.35
N SER A 5 11.91 16.18 10.72
CA SER A 5 10.85 16.96 11.40
C SER A 5 9.46 16.33 11.23
N PHE A 6 9.34 15.18 10.54
CA PHE A 6 8.08 14.48 10.34
C PHE A 6 7.88 13.41 11.42
N ASP A 7 6.62 13.15 11.75
CA ASP A 7 6.21 11.97 12.48
C ASP A 7 5.53 10.97 11.54
N LEU A 8 6.07 9.75 11.48
CA LEU A 8 5.56 8.68 10.63
C LEU A 8 4.84 7.61 11.45
N SER A 9 3.71 7.13 10.96
CA SER A 9 2.99 6.00 11.55
C SER A 9 2.53 5.03 10.48
N ILE A 10 2.59 3.73 10.75
CA ILE A 10 1.97 2.69 9.91
C ILE A 10 0.61 2.33 10.52
N ILE A 11 -0.40 2.35 9.67
CA ILE A 11 -1.75 1.91 9.99
C ILE A 11 -2.03 0.65 9.19
N ARG A 12 -2.18 -0.49 9.86
CA ARG A 12 -2.58 -1.72 9.21
C ARG A 12 -4.10 -1.78 9.09
N GLU A 13 -4.60 -1.55 7.87
CA GLU A 13 -6.04 -1.51 7.62
C GLU A 13 -6.63 -2.93 7.58
N CYS A 14 -5.97 -3.86 6.89
CA CYS A 14 -6.42 -5.25 6.85
C CYS A 14 -5.29 -6.24 6.60
N VAL A 15 -5.63 -7.52 6.72
CA VAL A 15 -4.87 -8.65 6.21
C VAL A 15 -5.75 -9.40 5.21
N PHE A 16 -5.20 -9.71 4.04
CA PHE A 16 -5.91 -10.37 2.96
C PHE A 16 -5.01 -11.39 2.25
N LYS A 17 -5.55 -12.06 1.24
CA LYS A 17 -4.81 -13.08 0.51
C LYS A 17 -5.06 -12.97 -1.00
N LEU A 18 -3.99 -13.13 -1.77
CA LEU A 18 -4.04 -13.25 -3.22
C LEU A 18 -3.33 -14.53 -3.69
N ASP A 19 -3.63 -14.97 -4.90
CA ASP A 19 -2.95 -16.13 -5.52
C ASP A 19 -1.45 -15.87 -5.64
N GLY A 20 -0.63 -16.79 -5.12
CA GLY A 20 0.81 -16.66 -5.12
C GLY A 20 1.43 -16.71 -6.52
N GLY A 21 0.80 -17.43 -7.47
CA GLY A 21 1.25 -17.42 -8.86
C GLY A 21 1.07 -16.05 -9.50
N ALA A 22 -0.06 -15.38 -9.21
CA ALA A 22 -0.30 -14.03 -9.68
C ALA A 22 0.61 -13.00 -8.99
N MET A 23 0.86 -13.15 -7.68
CA MET A 23 1.77 -12.26 -6.93
C MET A 23 3.23 -12.36 -7.39
N PHE A 24 3.68 -13.54 -7.83
CA PHE A 24 5.08 -13.75 -8.20
C PHE A 24 5.32 -13.95 -9.70
N GLY A 25 4.26 -13.87 -10.52
CA GLY A 25 4.35 -13.88 -11.97
C GLY A 25 5.09 -15.11 -12.51
N VAL A 26 6.19 -14.87 -13.20
CA VAL A 26 7.00 -15.94 -13.83
C VAL A 26 7.96 -16.64 -12.86
N VAL A 27 8.05 -16.18 -11.61
CA VAL A 27 8.94 -16.81 -10.61
C VAL A 27 8.40 -18.18 -10.20
N PRO A 28 9.19 -19.26 -10.27
CA PRO A 28 8.73 -20.59 -9.88
C PRO A 28 8.27 -20.66 -8.41
N LYS A 29 7.14 -21.36 -8.15
CA LYS A 29 6.61 -21.55 -6.80
C LYS A 29 7.65 -22.11 -5.83
N THR A 30 8.50 -23.03 -6.27
CA THR A 30 9.57 -23.64 -5.46
C THR A 30 10.61 -22.63 -4.93
N LEU A 31 10.64 -21.43 -5.50
CA LEU A 31 11.50 -20.32 -5.05
C LEU A 31 10.75 -19.39 -4.10
N TRP A 32 9.64 -18.80 -4.56
CA TRP A 32 8.93 -17.79 -3.77
C TRP A 32 8.24 -18.36 -2.53
N SER A 33 7.74 -19.60 -2.55
CA SER A 33 7.04 -20.19 -1.40
C SER A 33 7.92 -20.41 -0.16
N LYS A 34 9.24 -20.34 -0.32
CA LYS A 34 10.19 -20.39 0.81
C LYS A 34 10.14 -19.12 1.67
N GLN A 35 9.80 -17.99 1.07
CA GLN A 35 9.73 -16.68 1.73
C GLN A 35 8.28 -16.24 2.00
N SER A 36 7.36 -16.62 1.11
CA SER A 36 5.93 -16.33 1.20
C SER A 36 5.11 -17.62 1.11
N PRO A 37 4.96 -18.38 2.20
CA PRO A 37 4.19 -19.61 2.20
C PRO A 37 2.73 -19.38 1.77
N SER A 38 2.21 -20.29 0.93
CA SER A 38 0.82 -20.25 0.48
C SER A 38 -0.06 -21.24 1.22
N ASP A 39 -1.36 -20.94 1.29
CA ASP A 39 -2.38 -21.88 1.75
C ASP A 39 -2.73 -22.95 0.67
N ASP A 40 -3.68 -23.84 1.00
CA ASP A 40 -4.12 -24.92 0.10
C ASP A 40 -4.76 -24.41 -1.20
N GLN A 41 -5.20 -23.16 -1.22
CA GLN A 41 -5.70 -22.47 -2.42
C GLN A 41 -4.62 -21.69 -3.17
N ASN A 42 -3.34 -21.92 -2.84
CA ASN A 42 -2.20 -21.20 -3.41
C ASN A 42 -2.16 -19.69 -3.07
N ARG A 43 -2.87 -19.23 -2.04
CA ARG A 43 -2.93 -17.82 -1.68
C ARG A 43 -1.85 -17.48 -0.66
N VAL A 44 -1.13 -16.41 -0.88
CA VAL A 44 -0.16 -15.81 0.06
C VAL A 44 -0.83 -14.73 0.90
N VAL A 45 -0.31 -14.54 2.11
CA VAL A 45 -0.82 -13.52 3.05
C VAL A 45 -0.20 -12.17 2.73
N LEU A 46 -1.04 -11.17 2.62
CA LEU A 46 -0.72 -9.77 2.36
C LEU A 46 -1.39 -8.88 3.42
N ALA A 47 -0.95 -7.65 3.54
CA ALA A 47 -1.59 -6.63 4.35
C ALA A 47 -1.84 -5.37 3.51
N CYS A 48 -2.70 -4.48 3.97
CA CYS A 48 -2.71 -3.10 3.54
C CYS A 48 -2.10 -2.25 4.66
N ASN A 49 -0.89 -1.78 4.43
CA ASN A 49 -0.14 -0.93 5.36
C ASN A 49 -0.15 0.50 4.83
N LEU A 50 -0.96 1.33 5.42
CA LEU A 50 -1.04 2.74 5.07
C LEU A 50 0.06 3.51 5.81
N LEU A 51 0.64 4.51 5.16
CA LEU A 51 1.62 5.39 5.80
C LEU A 51 0.97 6.74 6.12
N LEU A 52 0.94 7.11 7.39
CA LEU A 52 0.62 8.46 7.82
C LEU A 52 1.91 9.26 7.95
N ILE A 53 1.98 10.41 7.28
CA ILE A 53 3.05 11.40 7.39
C ILE A 53 2.45 12.65 8.05
N ASP A 54 2.85 12.94 9.29
CA ASP A 54 2.53 14.20 9.97
C ASP A 54 3.74 15.14 9.84
N THR A 55 3.57 16.22 9.10
CA THR A 55 4.63 17.25 8.93
C THR A 55 4.64 18.29 10.03
N GLY A 56 3.78 18.15 11.05
CA GLY A 56 3.50 19.16 12.07
C GLY A 56 2.49 20.22 11.62
N SER A 57 2.35 20.45 10.30
CA SER A 57 1.39 21.40 9.73
C SER A 57 0.31 20.72 8.87
N LYS A 58 0.63 19.57 8.30
CA LYS A 58 -0.24 18.78 7.42
C LYS A 58 -0.15 17.31 7.75
N LYS A 59 -1.28 16.61 7.68
CA LYS A 59 -1.39 15.17 7.81
C LYS A 59 -1.72 14.55 6.46
N ILE A 60 -0.81 13.72 5.98
CA ILE A 60 -0.91 13.06 4.69
C ILE A 60 -1.07 11.56 4.93
N LEU A 61 -2.14 10.98 4.44
CA LEU A 61 -2.34 9.53 4.41
C LEU A 61 -1.96 9.00 3.04
N VAL A 62 -1.08 8.01 3.01
CA VAL A 62 -0.71 7.29 1.78
C VAL A 62 -1.49 5.99 1.76
N GLU A 63 -2.26 5.78 0.72
CA GLU A 63 -3.23 4.73 0.47
C GLU A 63 -4.46 4.75 1.40
N THR A 64 -5.44 3.93 1.04
CA THR A 64 -6.69 3.81 1.82
C THR A 64 -7.08 2.35 2.08
N GLY A 65 -6.37 1.39 1.52
CA GLY A 65 -6.61 -0.04 1.69
C GLY A 65 -7.86 -0.54 0.97
N MET A 66 -8.35 -1.69 1.41
CA MET A 66 -9.48 -2.43 0.84
C MET A 66 -10.83 -1.75 1.10
N GLY A 67 -10.95 -0.98 2.20
CA GLY A 67 -12.24 -0.46 2.65
C GLY A 67 -13.18 -1.56 3.15
N ASP A 68 -14.44 -1.19 3.41
CA ASP A 68 -15.41 -2.07 4.09
C ASP A 68 -16.57 -2.56 3.18
N ARG A 69 -16.60 -2.16 1.91
CA ARG A 69 -17.71 -2.45 0.98
C ARG A 69 -17.50 -3.76 0.19
N TRP A 70 -17.43 -4.87 0.94
CA TRP A 70 -17.22 -6.22 0.41
C TRP A 70 -18.37 -7.16 0.77
N SER A 71 -18.87 -7.93 -0.19
CA SER A 71 -19.78 -9.03 0.07
C SER A 71 -19.08 -10.16 0.84
N GLU A 72 -19.84 -10.99 1.56
CA GLU A 72 -19.27 -12.13 2.30
C GLU A 72 -18.51 -13.10 1.38
N LYS A 73 -18.99 -13.29 0.14
CA LYS A 73 -18.29 -14.11 -0.86
C LYS A 73 -16.93 -13.52 -1.27
N GLU A 74 -16.83 -12.22 -1.40
CA GLU A 74 -15.57 -11.55 -1.70
C GLU A 74 -14.62 -11.57 -0.50
N LYS A 75 -15.13 -11.36 0.72
CA LYS A 75 -14.36 -11.50 1.95
C LYS A 75 -13.76 -12.90 2.07
N GLU A 76 -14.53 -13.94 1.76
CA GLU A 76 -14.04 -15.31 1.75
C GLU A 76 -12.97 -15.52 0.65
N ARG A 77 -13.23 -15.03 -0.56
CA ARG A 77 -12.29 -15.13 -1.70
C ARG A 77 -10.94 -14.52 -1.36
N PHE A 78 -10.94 -13.30 -0.82
CA PHE A 78 -9.73 -12.58 -0.44
C PHE A 78 -9.22 -12.97 0.95
N GLY A 79 -9.92 -13.85 1.68
CA GLY A 79 -9.54 -14.22 3.04
C GLY A 79 -9.39 -13.00 3.95
N LEU A 80 -10.24 -11.98 3.76
CA LEU A 80 -10.18 -10.72 4.48
C LEU A 80 -10.35 -10.94 5.98
N LYS A 81 -9.37 -10.48 6.76
CA LYS A 81 -9.37 -10.55 8.22
C LYS A 81 -8.96 -9.20 8.80
N SER A 82 -9.44 -8.95 10.00
CA SER A 82 -9.07 -7.74 10.77
C SER A 82 -9.32 -6.44 10.01
N LEU A 83 -10.34 -6.42 9.15
CA LEU A 83 -10.71 -5.25 8.38
C LEU A 83 -11.10 -4.13 9.34
N VAL A 84 -10.34 -3.04 9.31
CA VAL A 84 -10.65 -1.82 10.06
C VAL A 84 -11.30 -0.84 9.08
N THR A 85 -12.48 -0.35 9.44
CA THR A 85 -13.20 0.53 8.53
C THR A 85 -12.49 1.88 8.35
N PRO A 86 -12.65 2.56 7.20
CA PRO A 86 -12.10 3.90 7.00
C PRO A 86 -12.47 4.89 8.10
N GLY A 87 -13.65 4.69 8.74
CA GLY A 87 -14.12 5.53 9.84
C GLY A 87 -13.34 5.37 11.15
N THR A 88 -12.71 4.22 11.38
CA THR A 88 -12.07 3.87 12.67
C THR A 88 -10.58 3.51 12.53
N MET A 89 -10.05 3.39 11.32
CA MET A 89 -8.65 2.98 11.15
C MET A 89 -7.64 3.97 11.76
N LEU A 90 -7.98 5.26 11.80
CA LEU A 90 -7.14 6.30 12.37
C LEU A 90 -7.18 6.35 13.89
N ASP A 91 -8.13 5.65 14.55
CA ASP A 91 -8.14 5.52 16.02
C ASP A 91 -6.85 4.89 16.55
N GLN A 92 -6.17 4.08 15.71
CA GLN A 92 -4.87 3.47 16.01
C GLN A 92 -3.78 4.50 16.31
N VAL A 93 -3.92 5.70 15.75
CA VAL A 93 -2.96 6.81 15.89
C VAL A 93 -3.59 8.03 16.56
N GLY A 94 -4.77 7.86 17.16
CA GLY A 94 -5.47 8.91 17.90
C GLY A 94 -6.05 10.03 17.05
N LEU A 95 -6.26 9.76 15.75
CA LEU A 95 -6.81 10.71 14.79
C LEU A 95 -8.22 10.28 14.32
N LYS A 96 -8.91 11.24 13.70
CA LYS A 96 -10.20 11.04 13.03
C LYS A 96 -10.05 11.29 11.53
N PRO A 97 -10.96 10.75 10.70
CA PRO A 97 -10.94 11.01 9.26
C PRO A 97 -10.94 12.49 8.87
N ALA A 98 -11.53 13.36 9.69
CA ALA A 98 -11.55 14.80 9.45
C ALA A 98 -10.21 15.51 9.71
N ASP A 99 -9.24 14.83 10.35
CA ASP A 99 -7.92 15.39 10.64
C ASP A 99 -6.94 15.25 9.48
N ILE A 100 -7.30 14.48 8.43
CA ILE A 100 -6.44 14.27 7.26
C ILE A 100 -6.61 15.41 6.25
N ASP A 101 -5.48 16.03 5.87
CA ASP A 101 -5.44 17.12 4.89
C ASP A 101 -5.31 16.59 3.45
N PHE A 102 -4.50 15.54 3.25
CA PHE A 102 -4.27 14.92 1.95
C PHE A 102 -4.32 13.40 2.04
N VAL A 103 -4.86 12.78 1.00
CA VAL A 103 -4.73 11.35 0.74
C VAL A 103 -3.99 11.19 -0.57
N ILE A 104 -2.91 10.42 -0.59
CA ILE A 104 -2.18 10.08 -1.82
C ILE A 104 -2.52 8.65 -2.16
N ILE A 105 -3.02 8.39 -3.37
CA ILE A 105 -3.32 7.06 -3.87
C ILE A 105 -2.32 6.74 -4.98
N SER A 106 -1.56 5.65 -4.83
CA SER A 106 -0.53 5.26 -5.79
C SER A 106 -1.10 4.92 -7.15
N HIS A 107 -2.23 4.21 -7.15
CA HIS A 107 -3.02 3.83 -8.32
C HIS A 107 -4.43 3.40 -7.88
N LEU A 108 -5.38 3.23 -8.82
CA LEU A 108 -6.79 3.09 -8.48
C LEU A 108 -7.29 1.63 -8.39
N HIS A 109 -6.42 0.66 -8.08
CA HIS A 109 -6.87 -0.69 -7.75
C HIS A 109 -7.61 -0.71 -6.41
N PHE A 110 -8.48 -1.72 -6.24
CA PHE A 110 -9.42 -1.82 -5.12
C PHE A 110 -8.76 -1.93 -3.73
N ASP A 111 -7.54 -2.45 -3.66
CA ASP A 111 -6.77 -2.64 -2.43
C ASP A 111 -5.95 -1.40 -2.03
N HIS A 112 -5.96 -0.38 -2.87
CA HIS A 112 -5.38 0.94 -2.62
C HIS A 112 -6.43 2.04 -2.47
N ALA A 113 -7.44 2.04 -3.34
CA ALA A 113 -8.50 3.04 -3.38
C ALA A 113 -9.79 2.63 -2.63
N GLY A 114 -9.94 1.37 -2.22
CA GLY A 114 -11.19 0.83 -1.68
C GLY A 114 -11.71 1.54 -0.44
N GLY A 115 -10.81 2.01 0.43
CA GLY A 115 -11.16 2.79 1.62
C GLY A 115 -11.28 4.30 1.39
N ALA A 116 -11.07 4.80 0.16
CA ALA A 116 -11.20 6.23 -0.14
C ALA A 116 -12.65 6.72 0.00
N THR A 117 -13.62 5.82 -0.10
CA THR A 117 -15.04 6.11 0.03
C THR A 117 -15.73 5.15 1.00
N ILE A 118 -16.81 5.64 1.63
CA ILE A 118 -17.59 4.89 2.65
C ILE A 118 -19.08 5.08 2.37
N MET A 119 -19.89 4.11 2.82
CA MET A 119 -21.35 4.24 2.79
C MET A 119 -21.80 5.09 4.00
N ARG A 120 -22.49 6.20 3.75
CA ARG A 120 -23.08 7.06 4.77
C ARG A 120 -24.48 7.48 4.33
N ASP A 121 -25.49 7.21 5.15
CA ASP A 121 -26.91 7.56 4.88
C ASP A 121 -27.40 7.10 3.50
N GLY A 122 -26.99 5.88 3.09
CA GLY A 122 -27.37 5.27 1.82
C GLY A 122 -26.66 5.85 0.59
N LYS A 123 -25.62 6.68 0.77
CA LYS A 123 -24.80 7.25 -0.30
C LYS A 123 -23.34 6.89 -0.11
N ILE A 124 -22.63 6.72 -1.23
CA ILE A 124 -21.18 6.57 -1.22
C ILE A 124 -20.57 7.97 -1.22
N VAL A 125 -19.75 8.24 -0.22
CA VAL A 125 -19.13 9.57 0.00
C VAL A 125 -17.66 9.40 0.35
N PRO A 126 -16.80 10.43 0.18
CA PRO A 126 -15.41 10.38 0.60
C PRO A 126 -15.27 10.03 2.10
N SER A 127 -14.32 9.16 2.41
CA SER A 127 -14.02 8.72 3.79
C SER A 127 -13.39 9.82 4.61
N PHE A 128 -12.56 10.66 3.99
CA PHE A 128 -11.83 11.76 4.64
C PHE A 128 -12.41 13.10 4.21
N PRO A 129 -13.37 13.67 4.98
CA PRO A 129 -14.22 14.76 4.52
C PRO A 129 -13.49 16.07 4.23
N ASN A 130 -12.34 16.30 4.86
CA ASN A 130 -11.53 17.51 4.69
C ASN A 130 -10.34 17.32 3.75
N ALA A 131 -10.03 16.08 3.37
CA ALA A 131 -8.85 15.76 2.59
C ALA A 131 -9.01 16.13 1.10
N LYS A 132 -7.88 16.42 0.46
CA LYS A 132 -7.74 16.36 -1.00
C LYS A 132 -7.05 15.07 -1.39
N TYR A 133 -7.56 14.39 -2.40
CA TYR A 133 -7.04 13.13 -2.90
C TYR A 133 -6.18 13.36 -4.13
N VAL A 134 -4.91 12.96 -4.08
CA VAL A 134 -3.93 13.15 -5.14
C VAL A 134 -3.78 11.87 -5.95
N VAL A 135 -4.09 11.92 -7.23
CA VAL A 135 -4.05 10.80 -8.18
C VAL A 135 -3.45 11.27 -9.50
N GLN A 136 -2.70 10.41 -10.19
CA GLN A 136 -2.25 10.72 -11.53
C GLN A 136 -3.43 10.79 -12.50
N LYS A 137 -3.47 11.85 -13.33
CA LYS A 137 -4.53 12.03 -14.33
C LYS A 137 -4.63 10.84 -15.29
N GLY A 138 -3.47 10.33 -15.75
CA GLY A 138 -3.46 9.19 -16.64
C GLY A 138 -3.98 7.90 -15.99
N GLU A 139 -3.80 7.71 -14.68
CA GLU A 139 -4.39 6.59 -13.93
C GLU A 139 -5.92 6.73 -13.84
N TRP A 140 -6.39 7.94 -13.54
CA TRP A 140 -7.81 8.27 -13.55
C TRP A 140 -8.44 7.99 -14.93
N ASP A 141 -7.85 8.51 -15.99
CA ASP A 141 -8.37 8.34 -17.34
C ASP A 141 -8.39 6.85 -17.75
N PHE A 142 -7.34 6.08 -17.39
CA PHE A 142 -7.25 4.66 -17.69
C PHE A 142 -8.31 3.82 -16.95
N ALA A 143 -8.65 4.16 -15.72
CA ALA A 143 -9.62 3.41 -14.91
C ALA A 143 -10.98 3.23 -15.61
N PHE A 144 -11.39 4.16 -16.48
CA PHE A 144 -12.65 4.08 -17.22
C PHE A 144 -12.55 3.29 -18.55
N VAL A 145 -11.35 3.11 -19.08
CA VAL A 145 -11.11 2.43 -20.36
C VAL A 145 -10.33 1.13 -20.21
N ALA A 146 -10.16 0.67 -18.97
CA ALA A 146 -9.41 -0.53 -18.64
C ALA A 146 -9.89 -1.74 -19.44
N ASN A 147 -8.96 -2.46 -20.05
CA ASN A 147 -9.23 -3.63 -20.87
C ASN A 147 -9.71 -4.82 -20.03
N ALA A 148 -10.04 -5.92 -20.69
CA ALA A 148 -10.59 -7.12 -20.03
C ALA A 148 -9.67 -7.71 -18.94
N ARG A 149 -8.34 -7.52 -19.02
CA ARG A 149 -7.37 -7.98 -18.01
C ARG A 149 -7.39 -7.11 -16.77
N ALA A 150 -7.42 -5.79 -16.93
CA ALA A 150 -7.25 -4.84 -15.84
C ALA A 150 -8.58 -4.43 -15.17
N ARG A 151 -9.69 -4.46 -15.92
CA ARG A 151 -10.99 -3.91 -15.50
C ARG A 151 -11.48 -4.41 -14.14
N ALA A 152 -11.18 -5.66 -13.76
CA ALA A 152 -11.65 -6.24 -12.50
C ALA A 152 -10.98 -5.62 -11.26
N SER A 153 -9.85 -4.93 -11.43
CA SER A 153 -9.14 -4.25 -10.34
C SER A 153 -9.67 -2.85 -10.04
N TYR A 154 -10.43 -2.25 -10.95
CA TYR A 154 -10.98 -0.91 -10.81
C TYR A 154 -12.45 -0.94 -10.41
N ARG A 155 -12.79 -0.28 -9.33
CA ARG A 155 -14.17 -0.16 -8.82
C ARG A 155 -14.55 1.33 -8.81
N PRO A 156 -15.35 1.83 -9.77
CA PRO A 156 -15.69 3.26 -9.88
C PRO A 156 -16.23 3.87 -8.58
N ASP A 157 -16.98 3.10 -7.80
CA ASP A 157 -17.50 3.53 -6.50
C ASP A 157 -16.41 3.89 -5.47
N ASP A 158 -15.17 3.43 -5.67
CA ASP A 158 -14.05 3.70 -4.78
C ASP A 158 -13.45 5.10 -5.03
N PHE A 159 -13.63 5.69 -6.23
CA PHE A 159 -12.95 6.93 -6.59
C PHE A 159 -13.84 8.00 -7.28
N VAL A 160 -14.91 7.63 -7.99
CA VAL A 160 -15.79 8.61 -8.66
C VAL A 160 -16.41 9.61 -7.65
N PRO A 161 -16.86 9.19 -6.46
CA PRO A 161 -17.41 10.13 -5.48
C PRO A 161 -16.42 11.20 -5.00
N LEU A 162 -15.11 10.96 -5.13
CA LEU A 162 -14.08 11.96 -4.80
C LEU A 162 -14.13 13.16 -5.75
N GLN A 163 -14.35 12.90 -7.05
CA GLN A 163 -14.52 13.95 -8.05
C GLN A 163 -15.84 14.70 -7.84
N GLU A 164 -16.91 13.97 -7.61
CA GLU A 164 -18.24 14.55 -7.37
C GLU A 164 -18.25 15.48 -6.14
N ALA A 165 -17.47 15.13 -5.11
CA ALA A 165 -17.30 15.95 -3.91
C ALA A 165 -16.29 17.12 -4.10
N GLY A 166 -15.65 17.24 -5.26
CA GLY A 166 -14.63 18.26 -5.52
C GLY A 166 -13.37 18.12 -4.67
N GLN A 167 -13.07 16.89 -4.22
CA GLN A 167 -11.89 16.59 -3.39
C GLN A 167 -10.71 16.02 -4.18
N LEU A 168 -10.92 15.66 -5.45
CA LEU A 168 -9.88 15.06 -6.30
C LEU A 168 -8.94 16.12 -6.86
N ILE A 169 -7.63 15.86 -6.76
CA ILE A 169 -6.54 16.57 -7.41
C ILE A 169 -5.89 15.63 -8.42
N LEU A 170 -6.07 15.89 -9.70
CA LEU A 170 -5.42 15.16 -10.78
C LEU A 170 -4.11 15.84 -11.13
N VAL A 171 -3.00 15.11 -10.98
CA VAL A 171 -1.64 15.59 -11.27
C VAL A 171 -1.06 14.85 -12.48
N GLU A 172 -0.09 15.47 -13.16
CA GLU A 172 0.62 14.87 -14.30
C GLU A 172 2.12 14.86 -14.02
N GLY A 173 2.71 13.66 -13.99
CA GLY A 173 4.14 13.49 -13.69
C GLY A 173 4.47 13.63 -12.20
N ASP A 174 5.72 13.98 -11.93
CA ASP A 174 6.19 14.20 -10.56
C ASP A 174 5.56 15.47 -9.97
N TYR A 175 5.09 15.38 -8.74
CA TYR A 175 4.39 16.49 -8.09
C TYR A 175 4.71 16.56 -6.59
N GLU A 176 5.01 17.77 -6.09
CA GLU A 176 5.17 18.01 -4.66
C GLU A 176 3.81 18.31 -4.02
N VAL A 177 3.33 17.39 -3.19
CA VAL A 177 2.01 17.50 -2.54
C VAL A 177 2.04 18.54 -1.42
N VAL A 178 3.07 18.46 -0.59
CA VAL A 178 3.43 19.45 0.41
C VAL A 178 4.96 19.50 0.53
N PRO A 179 5.56 20.55 1.10
CA PRO A 179 7.02 20.61 1.25
C PRO A 179 7.59 19.34 1.88
N GLY A 180 8.46 18.66 1.15
CA GLY A 180 9.10 17.42 1.59
C GLY A 180 8.34 16.14 1.30
N VAL A 181 7.18 16.17 0.64
CA VAL A 181 6.42 14.98 0.24
C VAL A 181 6.03 15.06 -1.22
N TRP A 182 6.52 14.12 -2.03
CA TRP A 182 6.30 14.07 -3.48
C TRP A 182 5.66 12.77 -3.93
N VAL A 183 4.86 12.83 -4.98
CA VAL A 183 4.55 11.67 -5.80
C VAL A 183 5.53 11.62 -6.97
N LYS A 184 6.02 10.42 -7.29
CA LYS A 184 6.96 10.15 -8.38
C LYS A 184 6.39 9.07 -9.28
N VAL A 185 6.20 9.38 -10.55
CA VAL A 185 5.64 8.41 -11.51
C VAL A 185 6.67 7.32 -11.78
N THR A 186 6.25 6.08 -11.65
CA THR A 186 7.08 4.91 -11.97
C THR A 186 6.54 4.19 -13.21
N GLY A 187 5.22 4.14 -13.37
CA GLY A 187 4.63 3.19 -14.31
C GLY A 187 4.88 1.75 -13.87
N GLY A 188 4.92 0.80 -14.81
CA GLY A 188 5.20 -0.60 -14.53
C GLY A 188 3.98 -1.38 -14.07
N HIS A 189 3.63 -1.30 -12.80
CA HIS A 189 2.45 -1.98 -12.25
C HIS A 189 1.16 -1.54 -12.97
N THR A 190 0.85 -0.25 -12.95
CA THR A 190 -0.04 0.38 -13.95
C THR A 190 0.77 1.37 -14.78
N SER A 191 0.21 1.88 -15.88
CA SER A 191 0.93 2.82 -16.75
C SER A 191 1.27 4.13 -16.05
N HIS A 192 0.49 4.51 -15.04
CA HIS A 192 0.61 5.77 -14.31
C HIS A 192 0.75 5.56 -12.78
N HIS A 193 1.20 4.37 -12.38
CA HIS A 193 1.54 4.10 -10.99
C HIS A 193 2.56 5.11 -10.47
N GLN A 194 2.41 5.54 -9.22
CA GLN A 194 3.32 6.46 -8.54
C GLN A 194 3.74 5.90 -7.18
N VAL A 195 4.97 6.18 -6.79
CA VAL A 195 5.47 6.00 -5.42
C VAL A 195 5.37 7.31 -4.66
N VAL A 196 5.38 7.24 -3.32
CA VAL A 196 5.49 8.45 -2.49
C VAL A 196 6.90 8.55 -1.94
N TYR A 197 7.64 9.55 -2.40
CA TYR A 197 8.96 9.91 -1.88
C TYR A 197 8.81 11.02 -0.85
N PHE A 198 9.52 10.92 0.26
CA PHE A 198 9.51 11.94 1.30
C PHE A 198 10.90 12.20 1.86
N GLU A 199 11.15 13.47 2.19
CA GLU A 199 12.44 13.93 2.71
C GLU A 199 12.23 14.98 3.79
N SER A 200 12.97 14.85 4.90
CA SER A 200 12.94 15.80 6.01
C SER A 200 14.29 15.85 6.70
N ASN A 201 14.89 17.06 6.83
CA ASN A 201 16.18 17.28 7.50
C ASN A 201 17.30 16.33 7.02
N GLY A 202 17.32 16.02 5.70
CA GLY A 202 18.32 15.14 5.09
C GLY A 202 18.02 13.64 5.22
N GLU A 203 17.00 13.24 5.96
CA GLU A 203 16.49 11.88 5.95
C GLU A 203 15.55 11.68 4.74
N LYS A 204 15.68 10.56 4.03
CA LYS A 204 14.93 10.23 2.84
C LYS A 204 14.17 8.92 3.00
N GLY A 205 12.96 8.87 2.44
CA GLY A 205 12.14 7.66 2.47
C GLY A 205 11.29 7.51 1.24
N VAL A 206 10.79 6.28 1.03
CA VAL A 206 9.90 5.94 -0.06
C VAL A 206 8.88 4.90 0.37
N TYR A 207 7.64 5.15 0.00
CA TYR A 207 6.56 4.17 0.02
C TYR A 207 6.41 3.61 -1.39
N PHE A 208 6.73 2.31 -1.56
CA PHE A 208 6.87 1.72 -2.88
C PHE A 208 5.54 1.35 -3.54
N ALA A 209 4.49 1.16 -2.74
CA ALA A 209 3.25 0.58 -3.23
C ALA A 209 3.52 -0.67 -4.10
N ASP A 210 2.78 -0.87 -5.18
CA ASP A 210 2.81 -2.09 -5.97
C ASP A 210 3.99 -2.22 -6.94
N ILE A 211 4.90 -1.24 -6.97
CA ILE A 211 6.16 -1.47 -7.70
C ILE A 211 7.08 -2.43 -6.94
N ILE A 212 7.04 -2.43 -5.59
CA ILE A 212 7.69 -3.40 -4.71
C ILE A 212 6.75 -3.68 -3.52
N PRO A 213 5.75 -4.57 -3.67
CA PRO A 213 4.67 -4.71 -2.69
C PRO A 213 5.10 -5.32 -1.35
N THR A 214 6.11 -6.20 -1.35
CA THR A 214 6.64 -6.86 -0.15
C THR A 214 8.15 -7.01 -0.22
N LYS A 215 8.80 -7.27 0.92
CA LYS A 215 10.24 -7.59 0.95
C LYS A 215 10.63 -8.79 0.08
N THR A 216 9.71 -9.75 -0.13
CA THR A 216 9.95 -10.90 -1.00
C THR A 216 10.12 -10.49 -2.47
N HIS A 217 9.57 -9.33 -2.86
CA HIS A 217 9.72 -8.77 -4.20
C HIS A 217 10.98 -7.92 -4.38
N LEU A 218 11.91 -7.87 -3.42
CA LEU A 218 13.16 -7.11 -3.58
C LEU A 218 14.01 -7.53 -4.79
N PRO A 219 14.16 -8.83 -5.14
CA PRO A 219 14.91 -9.16 -6.35
C PRO A 219 14.26 -8.51 -7.59
N PRO A 220 14.99 -7.72 -8.42
CA PRO A 220 14.38 -7.00 -9.54
C PRO A 220 13.53 -7.85 -10.49
N PRO A 221 13.92 -9.11 -10.86
CA PRO A 221 13.10 -9.94 -11.73
C PRO A 221 11.81 -10.48 -11.08
N TRP A 222 11.64 -10.32 -9.76
CA TRP A 222 10.45 -10.79 -9.04
C TRP A 222 9.36 -9.72 -9.13
N VAL A 223 8.69 -9.68 -10.29
CA VAL A 223 7.59 -8.77 -10.59
C VAL A 223 6.27 -9.53 -10.58
N MET A 224 5.17 -8.83 -10.36
CA MET A 224 3.86 -9.46 -10.28
C MET A 224 3.31 -9.82 -11.65
N GLY A 225 2.52 -10.89 -11.71
CA GLY A 225 1.68 -11.20 -12.87
C GLY A 225 0.58 -10.15 -13.10
N TYR A 226 0.29 -9.34 -12.10
CA TYR A 226 -0.63 -8.20 -12.18
C TYR A 226 -0.05 -7.00 -12.94
N ASP A 227 1.27 -6.89 -13.06
CA ASP A 227 1.92 -5.75 -13.72
C ASP A 227 1.48 -5.62 -15.17
N HIS A 228 1.10 -4.41 -15.56
CA HIS A 228 0.78 -4.09 -16.95
C HIS A 228 2.04 -4.11 -17.83
N HIS A 229 3.16 -3.65 -17.28
CA HIS A 229 4.44 -3.50 -17.97
C HIS A 229 5.58 -4.12 -17.14
N PRO A 230 5.66 -5.46 -17.02
CA PRO A 230 6.59 -6.12 -16.09
C PRO A 230 8.07 -5.83 -16.36
N LEU A 231 8.46 -5.55 -17.59
CA LEU A 231 9.84 -5.14 -17.90
C LEU A 231 10.14 -3.75 -17.35
N ILE A 232 9.20 -2.81 -17.47
CA ILE A 232 9.33 -1.48 -16.88
C ILE A 232 9.41 -1.60 -15.35
N SER A 233 8.56 -2.43 -14.73
CA SER A 233 8.62 -2.69 -13.28
C SER A 233 10.00 -3.18 -12.85
N CYS A 234 10.60 -4.11 -13.61
CA CYS A 234 11.94 -4.64 -13.31
C CYS A 234 13.02 -3.55 -13.35
N ASP A 235 13.01 -2.69 -14.39
CA ASP A 235 13.99 -1.62 -14.56
C ASP A 235 13.85 -0.55 -13.47
N ILE A 236 12.62 -0.09 -13.21
CA ILE A 236 12.31 0.88 -12.17
C ILE A 236 12.70 0.36 -10.78
N LYS A 237 12.39 -0.90 -10.45
CA LYS A 237 12.82 -1.51 -9.19
C LYS A 237 14.34 -1.46 -9.05
N SER A 238 15.07 -1.82 -10.10
CA SER A 238 16.53 -1.81 -10.09
C SER A 238 17.08 -0.43 -9.77
N GLU A 239 16.53 0.62 -10.40
CA GLU A 239 16.94 2.00 -10.17
C GLU A 239 16.63 2.44 -8.72
N TRP A 240 15.38 2.25 -8.28
CA TRP A 240 14.95 2.73 -6.97
C TRP A 240 15.64 1.98 -5.81
N LEU A 241 15.85 0.68 -5.93
CA LEU A 241 16.57 -0.11 -4.93
C LEU A 241 18.04 0.29 -4.84
N ALA A 242 18.69 0.56 -5.97
CA ALA A 242 20.07 1.03 -5.98
C ALA A 242 20.20 2.39 -5.24
N ARG A 243 19.29 3.32 -5.49
CA ARG A 243 19.26 4.62 -4.80
C ARG A 243 18.93 4.45 -3.31
N ALA A 244 17.88 3.71 -2.99
CA ALA A 244 17.43 3.51 -1.61
C ALA A 244 18.51 2.86 -0.75
N SER A 245 19.26 1.88 -1.28
CA SER A 245 20.35 1.23 -0.56
C SER A 245 21.58 2.15 -0.41
N ALA A 246 22.01 2.82 -1.49
CA ALA A 246 23.18 3.71 -1.47
C ALA A 246 23.01 4.88 -0.51
N GLU A 247 21.82 5.49 -0.50
CA GLU A 247 21.49 6.66 0.32
C GLU A 247 20.81 6.27 1.65
N LYS A 248 20.65 4.97 1.94
CA LYS A 248 20.08 4.43 3.18
C LYS A 248 18.66 4.94 3.47
N TRP A 249 17.82 5.02 2.47
CA TRP A 249 16.44 5.48 2.60
C TRP A 249 15.63 4.58 3.55
N LEU A 250 14.67 5.15 4.24
CA LEU A 250 13.57 4.40 4.82
C LEU A 250 12.69 3.88 3.69
N VAL A 251 12.47 2.57 3.61
CA VAL A 251 11.55 1.98 2.63
C VAL A 251 10.31 1.46 3.34
N VAL A 252 9.16 1.61 2.70
CA VAL A 252 7.86 1.14 3.21
C VAL A 252 7.21 0.29 2.14
N PHE A 253 6.76 -0.92 2.53
CA PHE A 253 6.04 -1.87 1.68
C PHE A 253 4.57 -1.92 2.06
N ASP A 254 3.71 -1.69 1.09
CA ASP A 254 2.26 -1.71 1.27
C ASP A 254 1.75 -3.07 1.74
N HIS A 255 2.15 -4.13 1.04
CA HIS A 255 1.57 -5.46 1.22
C HIS A 255 2.39 -6.40 2.11
N GLU A 256 3.43 -5.91 2.78
CA GLU A 256 4.22 -6.74 3.70
C GLU A 256 3.39 -7.09 4.95
N ALA A 257 3.12 -8.39 5.15
CA ALA A 257 2.34 -8.88 6.28
C ALA A 257 3.13 -8.86 7.60
N GLY A 258 4.46 -8.82 7.54
CA GLY A 258 5.35 -8.67 8.69
C GLY A 258 5.57 -7.20 9.06
N ILE A 259 6.83 -6.83 9.31
CA ILE A 259 7.24 -5.43 9.54
C ILE A 259 7.40 -4.75 8.18
N PRO A 260 6.58 -3.71 7.87
CA PRO A 260 6.50 -3.16 6.52
C PRO A 260 7.55 -2.11 6.20
N TRP A 261 8.34 -1.65 7.16
CA TRP A 261 9.33 -0.61 6.95
C TRP A 261 10.71 -0.96 7.50
N GLY A 262 11.73 -0.40 6.89
CA GLY A 262 13.12 -0.69 7.22
C GLY A 262 14.11 -0.09 6.23
N LYS A 263 15.25 -0.72 6.10
CA LYS A 263 16.32 -0.34 5.16
C LYS A 263 16.56 -1.48 4.16
N VAL A 264 16.86 -1.09 2.92
CA VAL A 264 17.38 -2.03 1.92
C VAL A 264 18.88 -2.16 2.10
N LEU A 265 19.35 -3.40 2.23
CA LEU A 265 20.76 -3.75 2.29
C LEU A 265 21.20 -4.35 0.96
N VAL A 266 22.51 -4.25 0.66
CA VAL A 266 23.12 -4.90 -0.50
C VAL A 266 24.18 -5.86 -0.01
N GLU A 267 24.01 -7.14 -0.35
CA GLU A 267 25.00 -8.20 -0.10
C GLU A 267 25.44 -8.84 -1.42
N GLY A 268 26.61 -8.43 -1.91
CA GLY A 268 27.07 -8.79 -3.26
C GLY A 268 26.12 -8.23 -4.32
N ASN A 269 25.47 -9.12 -5.07
CA ASN A 269 24.49 -8.75 -6.12
C ASN A 269 23.01 -8.92 -5.66
N LYS A 270 22.76 -9.04 -4.35
CA LYS A 270 21.43 -9.28 -3.81
C LYS A 270 21.00 -8.13 -2.93
N TYR A 271 19.70 -7.82 -3.01
CA TYR A 271 19.04 -6.95 -2.05
C TYR A 271 18.47 -7.78 -0.91
N ASP A 272 18.63 -7.28 0.31
CA ASP A 272 18.03 -7.82 1.53
C ASP A 272 17.32 -6.71 2.30
N PHE A 273 16.54 -7.07 3.31
CA PHE A 273 15.73 -6.15 4.10
C PHE A 273 16.08 -6.21 5.57
N ALA A 274 16.49 -5.09 6.12
CA ALA A 274 16.65 -4.87 7.55
C ALA A 274 15.42 -4.14 8.11
N PRO A 275 14.46 -4.85 8.73
CA PRO A 275 13.29 -4.22 9.30
C PRO A 275 13.66 -3.30 10.47
N LEU A 276 12.89 -2.24 10.68
CA LEU A 276 12.94 -1.49 11.92
C LEU A 276 12.43 -2.36 13.09
N PRO A 277 12.84 -2.06 14.36
CA PRO A 277 12.36 -2.80 15.53
C PRO A 277 10.82 -2.82 15.60
N GLU A 278 10.23 -3.92 16.10
CA GLU A 278 8.77 -4.03 16.33
C GLU A 278 8.23 -2.90 17.21
N SER A 279 9.03 -2.39 18.14
CA SER A 279 8.69 -1.22 18.99
C SER A 279 8.46 0.07 18.22
N SER A 280 8.87 0.12 16.94
CA SER A 280 8.57 1.25 16.04
C SER A 280 7.18 1.15 15.39
N LEU A 281 6.53 -0.01 15.52
CA LEU A 281 5.14 -0.23 15.16
C LEU A 281 4.31 -0.04 16.43
N ASP A 282 3.93 1.17 16.75
CA ASP A 282 2.86 1.33 17.72
C ASP A 282 1.64 0.60 17.18
N PHE A 283 1.27 -0.56 17.87
CA PHE A 283 -0.11 -0.79 18.02
C PHE A 283 -0.77 -2.14 17.68
N THR A 284 -0.59 -2.87 16.60
CA THR A 284 -1.63 -3.86 16.23
C THR A 284 -1.22 -5.32 16.12
N LEU A 285 0.05 -5.66 16.26
CA LEU A 285 0.46 -7.07 16.29
C LEU A 285 0.05 -7.81 17.59
N SER A 286 -0.30 -7.08 18.65
CA SER A 286 -0.72 -7.68 19.94
C SER A 286 -2.09 -8.37 19.88
N GLN A 287 -3.01 -7.91 19.03
CA GLN A 287 -4.33 -8.50 18.88
C GLN A 287 -4.33 -9.77 18.01
N ALA A 288 -3.40 -9.88 17.06
CA ALA A 288 -3.26 -11.11 16.27
C ALA A 288 -2.66 -12.28 17.06
N LYS A 289 -1.86 -12.01 18.08
CA LYS A 289 -1.30 -13.06 18.98
C LYS A 289 -2.31 -13.61 20.00
N GLY A 290 -3.39 -12.87 20.27
CA GLY A 290 -4.43 -13.27 21.25
C GLY A 290 -5.38 -14.37 20.77
N GLN A 291 -5.47 -14.64 19.48
CA GLN A 291 -6.38 -15.65 18.92
C GLN A 291 -5.70 -16.97 18.51
N GLY A 292 -4.39 -17.07 18.68
CA GLY A 292 -3.60 -18.27 18.33
C GLY A 292 -3.37 -19.27 19.46
N LYS A 293 -3.94 -19.08 20.67
CA LYS A 293 -3.73 -19.97 21.83
C LYS A 293 -5.00 -20.67 22.32
N ALA A 294 -5.81 -21.21 21.43
CA ALA A 294 -6.91 -22.07 21.83
C ALA A 294 -7.21 -23.17 20.80
N LEU A 295 -6.21 -23.99 20.45
CA LEU A 295 -6.43 -25.29 19.78
C LEU A 295 -5.19 -26.19 19.97
N SER A 296 -4.87 -26.49 21.26
CA SER A 296 -4.05 -27.65 21.60
C SER A 296 -4.44 -28.15 22.98
N SER A 297 -5.60 -28.78 23.08
CA SER A 297 -5.92 -29.81 24.05
C SER A 297 -7.34 -30.29 23.81
N VAL A 298 -7.52 -31.32 23.01
CA VAL A 298 -8.46 -32.43 23.25
C VAL A 298 -7.99 -33.62 22.42
N GLY A 299 -7.59 -34.66 23.09
CA GLY A 299 -7.67 -36.07 22.82
C GLY A 299 -7.19 -36.66 21.52
#